data_b68c26df146b32318913a330a7827c71
#
_entry.id   b68c26df146b32318913a330a7827c71
#
_cell.length_a   1.000
_cell.length_b   1.000
_cell.length_c   1.000
_cell.angle_alpha   90.00
_cell.angle_beta   90.00
_cell.angle_gamma   90.00
#
_symmetry.space_group_name_H-M   'P 1'
#
loop_
_entity.id
_entity.type
_entity.pdbx_description
1 polymer ?
#
loop_
_entity_poly.entity_id
_entity_poly.type
_entity_poly.pdbx_seq_one_letter_code
_entity_poly.pdbx_strand_id
1 'polypeptide(L)'
;MTARSISVSRNGSRSIEPLWPPVLAMLAVGGLYAALPPSLVGGAPRWLPIAIVVGLLTAIVVFHYRGDHFVHQVLGHILNGLVTAAMIFSLALLIKEVTEHNITPRRLLTSAASLWISNFLIFASWYWRLDGGGPHARARTPGHTDGAFLFPQMTLPADVKLAAGEQDWEPRFMDYLFLAFNTSTAFSPTDVPVLSRWAKFLMMIQAVISLTVLALLAGRAVNIL
;
A
#
# COMPACT_ATOMS: atom_id res chain seq x y z
N MET A 1 -32.62 38.91 -22.12
CA MET A 1 -31.39 38.64 -21.32
C MET A 1 -30.94 37.19 -21.62
N THR A 2 -30.02 37.04 -22.56
CA THR A 2 -29.55 35.73 -23.07
C THR A 2 -28.37 35.29 -22.17
N ALA A 3 -28.57 34.22 -21.43
CA ALA A 3 -27.53 33.59 -20.65
C ALA A 3 -26.50 32.93 -21.61
N ARG A 4 -25.31 33.48 -21.69
CA ARG A 4 -24.17 32.91 -22.39
C ARG A 4 -23.69 31.70 -21.60
N SER A 5 -23.96 30.51 -22.09
CA SER A 5 -23.31 29.28 -21.62
C SER A 5 -21.83 29.36 -21.96
N ILE A 6 -21.00 29.58 -20.96
CA ILE A 6 -19.55 29.46 -21.07
C ILE A 6 -19.25 27.97 -21.05
N SER A 7 -19.13 27.37 -22.23
CA SER A 7 -18.55 26.05 -22.39
C SER A 7 -17.04 26.17 -22.20
N VAL A 8 -16.57 25.94 -20.98
CA VAL A 8 -15.14 25.75 -20.71
C VAL A 8 -14.77 24.36 -21.19
N SER A 9 -14.35 24.26 -22.46
CA SER A 9 -13.65 23.10 -22.97
C SER A 9 -12.27 23.02 -22.27
N ARG A 10 -12.21 22.32 -21.14
CA ARG A 10 -10.93 21.91 -20.55
C ARG A 10 -10.51 20.58 -21.14
N ASN A 11 -9.88 20.63 -22.30
CA ASN A 11 -9.07 19.55 -22.85
C ASN A 11 -7.68 19.58 -22.15
N GLY A 12 -7.68 19.45 -20.81
CA GLY A 12 -6.45 19.20 -20.05
C GLY A 12 -6.16 17.71 -20.10
N SER A 13 -5.11 17.30 -20.80
CA SER A 13 -4.55 15.95 -20.70
C SER A 13 -4.21 15.73 -19.22
N ARG A 14 -5.02 14.90 -18.52
CA ARG A 14 -4.75 14.51 -17.14
C ARG A 14 -3.40 13.82 -17.11
N SER A 15 -2.50 14.32 -16.29
CA SER A 15 -1.19 13.69 -16.12
C SER A 15 -1.39 12.36 -15.39
N ILE A 16 -0.98 11.27 -16.05
CA ILE A 16 -0.92 9.95 -15.39
C ILE A 16 -0.04 10.09 -14.15
N GLU A 17 -0.51 9.53 -13.04
CA GLU A 17 0.24 9.57 -11.78
C GLU A 17 1.65 8.99 -11.96
N PRO A 18 2.70 9.66 -11.43
CA PRO A 18 4.06 9.17 -11.53
C PRO A 18 4.23 7.84 -10.78
N LEU A 19 4.95 6.89 -11.36
CA LEU A 19 5.17 5.55 -10.78
C LEU A 19 6.20 5.53 -9.65
N TRP A 20 6.98 6.61 -9.45
CA TRP A 20 8.08 6.60 -8.47
C TRP A 20 7.62 6.36 -7.01
N PRO A 21 6.44 6.85 -6.52
CA PRO A 21 6.07 6.60 -5.13
C PRO A 21 5.81 5.12 -4.82
N PRO A 22 4.98 4.38 -5.60
CA PRO A 22 4.81 2.95 -5.36
C PRO A 22 6.08 2.13 -5.62
N VAL A 23 6.94 2.55 -6.56
CA VAL A 23 8.24 1.91 -6.79
C VAL A 23 9.15 2.05 -5.56
N LEU A 24 9.28 3.26 -5.00
CA LEU A 24 10.04 3.49 -3.77
C LEU A 24 9.49 2.69 -2.59
N ALA A 25 8.17 2.61 -2.43
CA ALA A 25 7.55 1.82 -1.37
C ALA A 25 7.94 0.34 -1.49
N MET A 26 7.89 -0.24 -2.69
CA MET A 26 8.27 -1.64 -2.90
C MET A 26 9.78 -1.88 -2.74
N LEU A 27 10.62 -0.94 -3.16
CA LEU A 27 12.07 -1.00 -2.89
C LEU A 27 12.36 -0.95 -1.39
N ALA A 28 11.63 -0.11 -0.64
CA ALA A 28 11.75 -0.06 0.82
C ALA A 28 11.36 -1.41 1.45
N VAL A 29 10.27 -2.04 0.98
CA VAL A 29 9.90 -3.42 1.41
C VAL A 29 11.04 -4.39 1.14
N GLY A 30 11.60 -4.41 -0.07
CA GLY A 30 12.74 -5.27 -0.42
C GLY A 30 13.95 -5.06 0.48
N GLY A 31 14.27 -3.79 0.80
CA GLY A 31 15.35 -3.43 1.72
C GLY A 31 15.09 -3.87 3.16
N LEU A 32 13.86 -3.71 3.66
CA LEU A 32 13.47 -4.19 4.99
C LEU A 32 13.59 -5.71 5.10
N TYR A 33 13.20 -6.44 4.05
CA TYR A 33 13.37 -7.89 3.99
C TYR A 33 14.83 -8.32 3.96
N ALA A 34 15.70 -7.61 3.25
CA ALA A 34 17.15 -7.87 3.26
C ALA A 34 17.79 -7.62 4.65
N ALA A 35 17.16 -6.76 5.47
CA ALA A 35 17.60 -6.50 6.84
C ALA A 35 17.10 -7.53 7.86
N LEU A 36 16.10 -8.36 7.54
CA LEU A 36 15.59 -9.40 8.42
C LEU A 36 16.66 -10.49 8.67
N PRO A 37 16.65 -11.13 9.85
CA PRO A 37 17.44 -12.32 10.11
C PRO A 37 17.15 -13.45 9.12
N PRO A 38 18.15 -14.25 8.70
CA PRO A 38 17.92 -15.38 7.78
C PRO A 38 16.87 -16.38 8.27
N SER A 39 16.74 -16.57 9.57
CA SER A 39 15.73 -17.44 10.16
C SER A 39 14.29 -16.99 9.83
N LEU A 40 14.06 -15.69 9.68
CA LEU A 40 12.73 -15.13 9.36
C LEU A 40 12.42 -15.07 7.86
N VAL A 41 13.39 -15.37 7.01
CA VAL A 41 13.21 -15.46 5.56
C VAL A 41 13.44 -16.87 5.02
N GLY A 42 13.27 -17.89 5.89
CA GLY A 42 13.42 -19.30 5.52
C GLY A 42 14.85 -19.72 5.18
N GLY A 43 15.87 -19.06 5.73
CA GLY A 43 17.26 -19.33 5.45
C GLY A 43 17.77 -18.78 4.11
N ALA A 44 16.95 -18.01 3.40
CA ALA A 44 17.35 -17.44 2.10
C ALA A 44 18.50 -16.42 2.27
N PRO A 45 19.38 -16.29 1.25
CA PRO A 45 20.42 -15.26 1.23
C PRO A 45 19.80 -13.86 1.34
N ARG A 46 20.40 -12.96 2.10
CA ARG A 46 19.89 -11.61 2.36
C ARG A 46 19.64 -10.76 1.10
N TRP A 47 20.40 -11.02 0.04
CA TRP A 47 20.26 -10.31 -1.24
C TRP A 47 19.06 -10.79 -2.06
N LEU A 48 18.56 -12.03 -1.83
CA LEU A 48 17.52 -12.65 -2.65
C LEU A 48 16.18 -11.88 -2.63
N PRO A 49 15.63 -11.50 -1.48
CA PRO A 49 14.36 -10.74 -1.46
C PRO A 49 14.44 -9.42 -2.24
N ILE A 50 15.51 -8.65 -2.06
CA ILE A 50 15.66 -7.39 -2.77
C ILE A 50 15.92 -7.60 -4.27
N ALA A 51 16.65 -8.63 -4.64
CA ALA A 51 16.89 -8.96 -6.06
C ALA A 51 15.59 -9.33 -6.79
N ILE A 52 14.72 -10.11 -6.14
CA ILE A 52 13.38 -10.44 -6.68
C ILE A 52 12.54 -9.18 -6.86
N VAL A 53 12.48 -8.32 -5.84
CA VAL A 53 11.73 -7.07 -5.90
C VAL A 53 12.26 -6.16 -7.01
N VAL A 54 13.57 -5.95 -7.08
CA VAL A 54 14.20 -5.11 -8.12
C VAL A 54 13.97 -5.69 -9.51
N GLY A 55 14.10 -7.01 -9.69
CA GLY A 55 13.86 -7.67 -10.98
C GLY A 55 12.42 -7.49 -11.46
N LEU A 56 11.44 -7.72 -10.59
CA LEU A 56 10.02 -7.52 -10.92
C LEU A 56 9.67 -6.04 -11.14
N LEU A 57 10.22 -5.13 -10.33
CA LEU A 57 10.01 -3.69 -10.54
C LEU A 57 10.60 -3.21 -11.86
N THR A 58 11.80 -3.69 -12.23
CA THR A 58 12.41 -3.38 -13.52
C THR A 58 11.51 -3.84 -14.67
N ALA A 59 10.97 -5.07 -14.60
CA ALA A 59 10.03 -5.57 -15.59
C ALA A 59 8.76 -4.70 -15.64
N ILE A 60 8.17 -4.38 -14.48
CA ILE A 60 6.98 -3.51 -14.38
C ILE A 60 7.22 -2.16 -15.07
N VAL A 61 8.36 -1.52 -14.80
CA VAL A 61 8.72 -0.22 -15.38
C VAL A 61 8.94 -0.33 -16.89
N VAL A 62 9.65 -1.37 -17.36
CA VAL A 62 9.87 -1.60 -18.79
C VAL A 62 8.55 -1.79 -19.55
N PHE A 63 7.65 -2.64 -19.05
CA PHE A 63 6.35 -2.86 -19.70
C PHE A 63 5.43 -1.63 -19.60
N HIS A 64 5.55 -0.83 -18.56
CA HIS A 64 4.84 0.45 -18.48
C HIS A 64 5.25 1.39 -19.64
N TYR A 65 6.57 1.57 -19.87
CA TYR A 65 7.08 2.41 -20.97
C TYR A 65 6.82 1.81 -22.37
N ARG A 66 6.66 0.49 -22.47
CA ARG A 66 6.23 -0.16 -23.73
C ARG A 66 4.74 -0.03 -24.04
N GLY A 67 3.95 0.51 -23.08
CA GLY A 67 2.51 0.66 -23.23
C GLY A 67 1.70 -0.64 -23.07
N ASP A 68 2.33 -1.72 -22.62
CA ASP A 68 1.65 -2.99 -22.34
C ASP A 68 1.03 -2.96 -20.93
N HIS A 69 -0.17 -2.35 -20.86
CA HIS A 69 -0.87 -2.15 -19.61
C HIS A 69 -1.29 -3.46 -18.93
N PHE A 70 -1.59 -4.51 -19.70
CA PHE A 70 -2.00 -5.80 -19.15
C PHE A 70 -0.84 -6.47 -18.40
N VAL A 71 0.32 -6.60 -19.05
CA VAL A 71 1.52 -7.20 -18.44
C VAL A 71 1.98 -6.38 -17.22
N HIS A 72 1.99 -5.05 -17.33
CA HIS A 72 2.29 -4.16 -16.21
C HIS A 72 1.38 -4.41 -15.00
N GLN A 73 0.07 -4.56 -15.20
CA GLN A 73 -0.88 -4.84 -14.11
C GLN A 73 -0.65 -6.23 -13.50
N VAL A 74 -0.52 -7.26 -14.34
CA VAL A 74 -0.30 -8.64 -13.89
C VAL A 74 0.98 -8.77 -13.07
N LEU A 75 2.09 -8.23 -13.56
CA LEU A 75 3.37 -8.23 -12.82
C LEU A 75 3.26 -7.48 -11.49
N GLY A 76 2.51 -6.38 -11.46
CA GLY A 76 2.26 -5.64 -10.24
C GLY A 76 1.45 -6.43 -9.20
N HIS A 77 0.44 -7.19 -9.62
CA HIS A 77 -0.31 -8.06 -8.73
C HIS A 77 0.54 -9.25 -8.24
N ILE A 78 1.37 -9.82 -9.12
CA ILE A 78 2.33 -10.88 -8.75
C ILE A 78 3.31 -10.38 -7.70
N LEU A 79 3.91 -9.20 -7.89
CA LEU A 79 4.82 -8.60 -6.91
C LEU A 79 4.12 -8.41 -5.56
N ASN A 80 2.93 -7.78 -5.55
CA ASN A 80 2.18 -7.56 -4.32
C ASN A 80 1.79 -8.88 -3.63
N GLY A 81 1.34 -9.88 -4.38
CA GLY A 81 1.03 -11.20 -3.86
C GLY A 81 2.24 -11.88 -3.24
N LEU A 82 3.38 -11.83 -3.92
CA LEU A 82 4.63 -12.42 -3.46
C LEU A 82 5.13 -11.78 -2.16
N VAL A 83 5.18 -10.43 -2.09
CA VAL A 83 5.64 -9.74 -0.88
C VAL A 83 4.65 -9.92 0.28
N THR A 84 3.34 -10.03 -0.01
CA THR A 84 2.32 -10.32 1.02
C THR A 84 2.50 -11.72 1.58
N ALA A 85 2.70 -12.72 0.72
CA ALA A 85 2.94 -14.11 1.14
C ALA A 85 4.23 -14.21 1.95
N ALA A 86 5.30 -13.56 1.51
CA ALA A 86 6.57 -13.50 2.23
C ALA A 86 6.38 -12.84 3.62
N MET A 87 5.58 -11.77 3.71
CA MET A 87 5.29 -11.08 4.98
C MET A 87 4.56 -12.00 5.96
N ILE A 88 3.51 -12.69 5.51
CA ILE A 88 2.75 -13.63 6.34
C ILE A 88 3.66 -14.78 6.80
N PHE A 89 4.48 -15.30 5.91
CA PHE A 89 5.46 -16.35 6.23
C PHE A 89 6.48 -15.89 7.27
N SER A 90 7.08 -14.70 7.09
CA SER A 90 8.03 -14.13 8.06
C SER A 90 7.38 -13.84 9.42
N LEU A 91 6.12 -13.40 9.43
CA LEU A 91 5.37 -13.21 10.67
C LEU A 91 5.13 -14.54 11.41
N ALA A 92 4.77 -15.60 10.68
CA ALA A 92 4.61 -16.94 11.26
C ALA A 92 5.93 -17.45 11.88
N LEU A 93 7.06 -17.23 11.18
CA LEU A 93 8.39 -17.58 11.73
C LEU A 93 8.75 -16.72 12.95
N LEU A 94 8.41 -15.43 12.95
CA LEU A 94 8.63 -14.55 14.10
C LEU A 94 7.83 -15.02 15.32
N ILE A 95 6.54 -15.39 15.13
CA ILE A 95 5.71 -15.97 16.19
C ILE A 95 6.37 -17.23 16.76
N LYS A 96 6.84 -18.12 15.90
CA LYS A 96 7.53 -19.35 16.30
C LYS A 96 8.78 -19.04 17.14
N GLU A 97 9.68 -18.16 16.66
CA GLU A 97 10.90 -17.80 17.39
C GLU A 97 10.60 -17.16 18.77
N VAL A 98 9.55 -16.34 18.87
CA VAL A 98 9.10 -15.75 20.14
C VAL A 98 8.61 -16.83 21.09
N THR A 99 7.79 -17.77 20.61
CA THR A 99 7.23 -18.86 21.41
C THR A 99 8.32 -19.82 21.90
N GLU A 100 9.32 -20.10 21.09
CA GLU A 100 10.45 -20.96 21.43
C GLU A 100 11.55 -20.24 22.23
N HIS A 101 11.37 -18.95 22.54
CA HIS A 101 12.34 -18.11 23.26
C HIS A 101 13.71 -17.99 22.56
N ASN A 102 13.76 -18.20 21.24
CA ASN A 102 14.98 -18.24 20.44
C ASN A 102 15.42 -16.85 19.94
N ILE A 103 14.64 -15.80 20.16
CA ILE A 103 14.91 -14.44 19.65
C ILE A 103 15.32 -13.48 20.76
N THR A 104 16.39 -12.73 20.52
CA THR A 104 16.81 -11.66 21.43
C THR A 104 15.86 -10.45 21.34
N PRO A 105 15.68 -9.67 22.42
CA PRO A 105 14.80 -8.50 22.44
C PRO A 105 15.09 -7.50 21.31
N ARG A 106 16.36 -7.23 21.02
CA ARG A 106 16.77 -6.33 19.95
C ARG A 106 16.36 -6.85 18.55
N ARG A 107 16.55 -8.15 18.29
CA ARG A 107 16.15 -8.78 17.02
C ARG A 107 14.64 -8.78 16.87
N LEU A 108 13.91 -9.07 17.94
CA LEU A 108 12.44 -9.00 17.93
C LEU A 108 11.98 -7.60 17.55
N LEU A 109 12.48 -6.56 18.25
CA LEU A 109 12.08 -5.18 18.00
C LEU A 109 12.36 -4.76 16.56
N THR A 110 13.56 -5.01 16.03
CA THR A 110 13.93 -4.63 14.67
C THR A 110 13.13 -5.40 13.61
N SER A 111 12.90 -6.71 13.81
CA SER A 111 12.13 -7.54 12.89
C SER A 111 10.65 -7.18 12.88
N ALA A 112 10.07 -6.97 14.06
CA ALA A 112 8.68 -6.56 14.19
C ALA A 112 8.46 -5.16 13.58
N ALA A 113 9.36 -4.20 13.81
CA ALA A 113 9.29 -2.89 13.18
C ALA A 113 9.38 -2.99 11.63
N SER A 114 10.30 -3.83 11.12
CA SER A 114 10.43 -4.07 9.67
C SER A 114 9.16 -4.68 9.07
N LEU A 115 8.56 -5.67 9.73
CA LEU A 115 7.31 -6.29 9.28
C LEU A 115 6.13 -5.32 9.37
N TRP A 116 6.06 -4.50 10.42
CA TRP A 116 5.02 -3.49 10.59
C TRP A 116 5.09 -2.41 9.51
N ILE A 117 6.29 -1.89 9.20
CA ILE A 117 6.49 -0.93 8.12
C ILE A 117 6.16 -1.57 6.77
N SER A 118 6.61 -2.80 6.53
CA SER A 118 6.27 -3.54 5.30
C SER A 118 4.77 -3.73 5.14
N ASN A 119 4.03 -3.96 6.24
CA ASN A 119 2.59 -4.16 6.22
C ASN A 119 1.88 -2.94 5.58
N PHE A 120 2.06 -1.73 6.09
CA PHE A 120 1.36 -0.59 5.50
C PHE A 120 1.85 -0.22 4.09
N LEU A 121 3.13 -0.43 3.75
CA LEU A 121 3.65 -0.20 2.39
C LEU A 121 3.05 -1.17 1.36
N ILE A 122 2.96 -2.44 1.71
CA ILE A 122 2.38 -3.49 0.86
C ILE A 122 0.88 -3.24 0.65
N PHE A 123 0.13 -2.96 1.73
CA PHE A 123 -1.32 -2.73 1.63
C PHE A 123 -1.65 -1.40 0.94
N ALA A 124 -0.83 -0.34 1.11
CA ALA A 124 -0.94 0.86 0.30
C ALA A 124 -0.85 0.56 -1.20
N SER A 125 0.10 -0.30 -1.60
CA SER A 125 0.23 -0.74 -3.00
C SER A 125 -0.96 -1.57 -3.47
N TRP A 126 -1.54 -2.43 -2.62
CA TRP A 126 -2.77 -3.15 -2.93
C TRP A 126 -3.94 -2.21 -3.16
N TYR A 127 -4.19 -1.28 -2.24
CA TYR A 127 -5.29 -0.31 -2.37
C TYR A 127 -5.14 0.54 -3.63
N TRP A 128 -3.95 1.09 -3.86
CA TRP A 128 -3.65 1.89 -5.05
C TRP A 128 -3.86 1.16 -6.37
N ARG A 129 -3.49 -0.14 -6.42
CA ARG A 129 -3.63 -0.97 -7.64
C ARG A 129 -5.04 -1.44 -7.91
N LEU A 130 -5.82 -1.72 -6.86
CA LEU A 130 -7.14 -2.32 -7.00
C LEU A 130 -8.26 -1.28 -7.09
N ASP A 131 -8.07 -0.12 -6.46
CA ASP A 131 -9.10 0.91 -6.42
C ASP A 131 -9.40 1.51 -7.80
N GLY A 132 -10.68 1.58 -8.16
CA GLY A 132 -11.13 2.10 -9.46
C GLY A 132 -10.51 1.39 -10.67
N GLY A 133 -10.11 0.13 -10.55
CA GLY A 133 -9.43 -0.63 -11.61
C GLY A 133 -7.96 -0.26 -11.80
N GLY A 134 -7.37 0.48 -10.85
CA GLY A 134 -5.97 0.88 -10.84
C GLY A 134 -5.68 2.23 -11.50
N PRO A 135 -4.44 2.71 -11.44
CA PRO A 135 -4.07 4.08 -11.81
C PRO A 135 -4.42 4.43 -13.26
N HIS A 136 -4.26 3.50 -14.19
CA HIS A 136 -4.61 3.72 -15.61
C HIS A 136 -6.12 3.81 -15.84
N ALA A 137 -6.92 3.02 -15.11
CA ALA A 137 -8.37 3.07 -15.22
C ALA A 137 -8.90 4.38 -14.60
N ARG A 138 -8.38 4.76 -13.43
CA ARG A 138 -8.73 6.03 -12.76
C ARG A 138 -8.44 7.24 -13.64
N ALA A 139 -7.29 7.29 -14.30
CA ALA A 139 -6.94 8.38 -15.21
C ALA A 139 -7.90 8.54 -16.41
N ARG A 140 -8.63 7.47 -16.76
CA ARG A 140 -9.63 7.49 -17.86
C ARG A 140 -11.04 7.83 -17.40
N THR A 141 -11.35 7.67 -16.11
CA THR A 141 -12.69 7.86 -15.55
C THR A 141 -12.74 9.17 -14.74
N PRO A 142 -13.42 10.22 -15.26
CA PRO A 142 -13.53 11.48 -14.52
C PRO A 142 -14.24 11.30 -13.18
N GLY A 143 -13.71 11.92 -12.13
CA GLY A 143 -14.38 12.03 -10.83
C GLY A 143 -14.29 10.80 -9.92
N HIS A 144 -13.53 9.76 -10.30
CA HIS A 144 -13.31 8.56 -9.47
C HIS A 144 -14.60 7.95 -8.88
N THR A 145 -15.66 7.84 -9.71
CA THR A 145 -16.99 7.42 -9.27
C THR A 145 -17.10 5.94 -8.86
N ASP A 146 -16.19 5.09 -9.34
CA ASP A 146 -16.21 3.62 -9.13
C ASP A 146 -15.17 3.17 -8.09
N GLY A 147 -14.71 4.08 -7.22
CA GLY A 147 -13.74 3.80 -6.17
C GLY A 147 -14.30 2.92 -5.05
N ALA A 148 -13.43 2.10 -4.48
CA ALA A 148 -13.71 1.32 -3.29
C ALA A 148 -13.60 2.14 -1.99
N PHE A 149 -12.93 3.29 -2.06
CA PHE A 149 -12.67 4.21 -0.97
C PHE A 149 -13.28 5.58 -1.26
N LEU A 150 -13.99 6.15 -0.30
CA LEU A 150 -14.58 7.47 -0.37
C LEU A 150 -13.69 8.46 0.40
N PHE A 151 -12.78 9.11 -0.32
CA PHE A 151 -11.90 10.11 0.31
C PHE A 151 -12.67 11.39 0.65
N PRO A 152 -12.31 12.09 1.75
CA PRO A 152 -13.02 13.32 2.18
C PRO A 152 -13.12 14.38 1.08
N GLN A 153 -12.08 14.54 0.26
CA GLN A 153 -12.04 15.48 -0.87
C GLN A 153 -13.13 15.21 -1.91
N MET A 154 -13.58 13.95 -2.04
CA MET A 154 -14.63 13.58 -2.98
C MET A 154 -16.01 14.09 -2.52
N THR A 155 -16.21 14.28 -1.22
CA THR A 155 -17.48 14.69 -0.61
C THR A 155 -17.64 16.20 -0.47
N LEU A 156 -16.57 16.99 -0.72
CA LEU A 156 -16.61 18.44 -0.62
C LEU A 156 -17.55 19.05 -1.66
N PRO A 157 -18.35 20.08 -1.29
CA PRO A 157 -19.13 20.87 -2.24
C PRO A 157 -18.26 21.52 -3.32
N ALA A 158 -18.85 21.75 -4.50
CA ALA A 158 -18.10 22.23 -5.67
C ALA A 158 -17.47 23.62 -5.45
N ASP A 159 -18.12 24.48 -4.70
CA ASP A 159 -17.62 25.81 -4.31
C ASP A 159 -16.44 25.72 -3.36
N VAL A 160 -16.46 24.77 -2.41
CA VAL A 160 -15.34 24.51 -1.49
C VAL A 160 -14.14 23.92 -2.25
N LYS A 161 -14.37 22.96 -3.17
CA LYS A 161 -13.32 22.43 -4.04
C LYS A 161 -12.69 23.53 -4.89
N LEU A 162 -13.51 24.46 -5.41
CA LEU A 162 -13.03 25.60 -6.18
C LEU A 162 -12.14 26.52 -5.34
N ALA A 163 -12.58 26.86 -4.14
CA ALA A 163 -11.84 27.73 -3.21
C ALA A 163 -10.51 27.09 -2.75
N ALA A 164 -10.48 25.77 -2.57
CA ALA A 164 -9.29 25.01 -2.19
C ALA A 164 -8.34 24.69 -3.36
N GLY A 165 -8.74 24.95 -4.61
CA GLY A 165 -7.98 24.54 -5.80
C GLY A 165 -8.00 23.04 -6.07
N GLU A 166 -8.94 22.30 -5.47
CA GLU A 166 -9.06 20.84 -5.53
C GLU A 166 -10.13 20.34 -6.51
N GLN A 167 -10.49 21.15 -7.52
CA GLN A 167 -11.56 20.81 -8.48
C GLN A 167 -11.28 19.52 -9.26
N ASP A 168 -10.00 19.27 -9.55
CA ASP A 168 -9.54 18.11 -10.31
C ASP A 168 -8.80 17.11 -9.40
N TRP A 169 -9.12 17.11 -8.09
CA TRP A 169 -8.49 16.18 -7.15
C TRP A 169 -8.81 14.72 -7.49
N GLU A 170 -7.79 13.89 -7.48
CA GLU A 170 -7.86 12.44 -7.66
C GLU A 170 -6.97 11.75 -6.62
N PRO A 171 -7.35 10.58 -6.10
CA PRO A 171 -6.53 9.88 -5.13
C PRO A 171 -5.23 9.39 -5.75
N ARG A 172 -4.12 9.68 -5.08
CA ARG A 172 -2.77 9.29 -5.46
C ARG A 172 -2.19 8.28 -4.46
N PHE A 173 -1.04 7.70 -4.78
CA PHE A 173 -0.39 6.71 -3.91
C PHE A 173 -0.26 7.16 -2.46
N MET A 174 0.00 8.44 -2.20
CA MET A 174 0.12 8.99 -0.85
C MET A 174 -1.18 8.89 -0.06
N ASP A 175 -2.34 9.04 -0.70
CA ASP A 175 -3.64 8.92 -0.03
C ASP A 175 -3.89 7.47 0.43
N TYR A 176 -3.51 6.50 -0.41
CA TYR A 176 -3.59 5.07 -0.06
C TYR A 176 -2.53 4.68 0.99
N LEU A 177 -1.36 5.31 0.96
CA LEU A 177 -0.32 5.11 1.97
C LEU A 177 -0.81 5.63 3.34
N PHE A 178 -1.40 6.81 3.38
CA PHE A 178 -2.00 7.38 4.59
C PHE A 178 -3.14 6.49 5.11
N LEU A 179 -4.02 6.01 4.23
CA LEU A 179 -5.08 5.07 4.58
C LEU A 179 -4.53 3.77 5.20
N ALA A 180 -3.52 3.16 4.57
CA ALA A 180 -2.89 1.94 5.06
C ALA A 180 -2.14 2.17 6.38
N PHE A 181 -1.46 3.31 6.54
CA PHE A 181 -0.82 3.68 7.79
C PHE A 181 -1.83 3.82 8.93
N ASN A 182 -2.94 4.54 8.72
CA ASN A 182 -4.00 4.70 9.71
C ASN A 182 -4.64 3.35 10.09
N THR A 183 -4.88 2.47 9.11
CA THR A 183 -5.40 1.12 9.35
C THR A 183 -4.44 0.31 10.23
N SER A 184 -3.13 0.53 10.11
CA SER A 184 -2.10 -0.19 10.89
C SER A 184 -1.87 0.39 12.29
N THR A 185 -2.26 1.64 12.55
CA THR A 185 -1.98 2.35 13.81
C THR A 185 -3.19 2.50 14.72
N ALA A 186 -4.32 2.91 14.15
CA ALA A 186 -5.44 3.39 14.93
C ALA A 186 -6.41 2.30 15.39
N PHE A 187 -6.40 1.12 14.75
CA PHE A 187 -7.38 0.04 14.97
C PHE A 187 -8.85 0.52 14.95
N SER A 188 -9.08 1.70 14.39
CA SER A 188 -10.38 2.36 14.35
C SER A 188 -10.76 2.70 12.89
N PRO A 189 -12.05 2.96 12.61
CA PRO A 189 -12.46 3.43 11.30
C PRO A 189 -11.63 4.65 10.90
N THR A 190 -11.10 4.60 9.69
CA THR A 190 -10.41 5.75 9.09
C THR A 190 -11.45 6.79 8.68
N ASP A 191 -11.02 8.04 8.46
CA ASP A 191 -11.89 9.10 7.91
C ASP A 191 -12.31 8.83 6.46
N VAL A 192 -11.88 7.69 5.91
CA VAL A 192 -12.16 7.24 4.55
C VAL A 192 -13.13 6.06 4.59
N PRO A 193 -14.43 6.26 4.36
CA PRO A 193 -15.40 5.17 4.26
C PRO A 193 -15.04 4.16 3.19
N VAL A 194 -15.12 2.87 3.54
CA VAL A 194 -14.81 1.76 2.63
C VAL A 194 -16.10 1.21 2.04
N LEU A 195 -16.26 1.31 0.73
CA LEU A 195 -17.50 1.00 0.03
C LEU A 195 -17.55 -0.46 -0.43
N SER A 196 -16.43 -1.02 -0.91
CA SER A 196 -16.42 -2.37 -1.48
C SER A 196 -16.12 -3.47 -0.46
N ARG A 197 -16.65 -4.68 -0.72
CA ARG A 197 -16.43 -5.86 0.15
C ARG A 197 -14.98 -6.33 0.13
N TRP A 198 -14.33 -6.31 -1.04
CA TRP A 198 -12.94 -6.75 -1.16
C TRP A 198 -11.99 -5.83 -0.38
N ALA A 199 -12.23 -4.50 -0.41
CA ALA A 199 -11.41 -3.54 0.32
C ALA A 199 -11.57 -3.72 1.85
N LYS A 200 -12.79 -3.95 2.33
CA LYS A 200 -13.06 -4.29 3.74
C LYS A 200 -12.29 -5.55 4.17
N PHE A 201 -12.30 -6.59 3.33
CA PHE A 201 -11.57 -7.82 3.61
C PHE A 201 -10.05 -7.61 3.68
N LEU A 202 -9.47 -6.87 2.73
CA LEU A 202 -8.04 -6.55 2.76
C LEU A 202 -7.66 -5.70 3.98
N MET A 203 -8.49 -4.73 4.36
CA MET A 203 -8.25 -3.91 5.56
C MET A 203 -8.32 -4.76 6.84
N MET A 204 -9.23 -5.73 6.92
CA MET A 204 -9.28 -6.65 8.06
C MET A 204 -7.99 -7.49 8.14
N ILE A 205 -7.51 -8.03 7.02
CA ILE A 205 -6.23 -8.78 6.99
C ILE A 205 -5.08 -7.88 7.45
N GLN A 206 -4.98 -6.67 6.90
CA GLN A 206 -3.95 -5.70 7.28
C GLN A 206 -3.98 -5.39 8.78
N ALA A 207 -5.16 -5.12 9.33
CA ALA A 207 -5.34 -4.81 10.74
C ALA A 207 -4.95 -6.00 11.65
N VAL A 208 -5.33 -7.23 11.28
CA VAL A 208 -4.96 -8.45 12.03
C VAL A 208 -3.44 -8.65 12.03
N ILE A 209 -2.76 -8.47 10.89
CA ILE A 209 -1.31 -8.56 10.81
C ILE A 209 -0.66 -7.49 11.71
N SER A 210 -1.12 -6.24 11.63
CA SER A 210 -0.60 -5.14 12.45
C SER A 210 -0.81 -5.40 13.94
N LEU A 211 -2.02 -5.80 14.34
CA LEU A 211 -2.35 -6.14 15.72
C LEU A 211 -1.47 -7.27 16.24
N THR A 212 -1.24 -8.32 15.45
CA THR A 212 -0.38 -9.45 15.81
C THR A 212 1.06 -8.98 16.07
N VAL A 213 1.62 -8.16 15.19
CA VAL A 213 2.99 -7.62 15.38
C VAL A 213 3.09 -6.79 16.65
N LEU A 214 2.11 -5.89 16.88
CA LEU A 214 2.11 -5.04 18.08
C LEU A 214 1.88 -5.84 19.37
N ALA A 215 1.02 -6.88 19.33
CA ALA A 215 0.81 -7.77 20.45
C ALA A 215 2.08 -8.55 20.85
N LEU A 216 2.87 -9.01 19.85
CA LEU A 216 4.16 -9.65 20.11
C LEU A 216 5.15 -8.69 20.79
N LEU A 217 5.19 -7.42 20.33
CA LEU A 217 6.04 -6.39 20.93
C LEU A 217 5.60 -6.08 22.38
N ALA A 218 4.29 -5.88 22.60
CA ALA A 218 3.75 -5.58 23.91
C ALA A 218 3.96 -6.74 24.90
N GLY A 219 3.66 -7.99 24.50
CA GLY A 219 3.86 -9.18 25.33
C GLY A 219 5.31 -9.37 25.73
N ARG A 220 6.27 -9.01 24.88
CA ARG A 220 7.69 -9.08 25.23
C ARG A 220 8.13 -7.93 26.12
N ALA A 221 7.59 -6.72 25.93
CA ALA A 221 7.91 -5.58 26.78
C ALA A 221 7.53 -5.83 28.25
N VAL A 222 6.40 -6.47 28.51
CA VAL A 222 5.96 -6.85 29.87
C VAL A 222 6.91 -7.86 30.54
N ASN A 223 7.53 -8.75 29.76
CA ASN A 223 8.48 -9.75 30.29
C ASN A 223 9.92 -9.22 30.49
N ILE A 224 10.19 -7.97 30.12
CA ILE A 224 11.49 -7.30 30.29
C ILE A 224 11.48 -6.39 31.51
N LEU A 225 10.30 -5.96 31.95
CA LEU A 225 10.07 -5.23 33.21
C LEU A 225 9.87 -6.19 34.36
#